data_ae7f2d5627b550ef189cd99137c9a1a6
#
_entry.id   ae7f2d5627b550ef189cd99137c9a1a6
#
_cell.length_a   1.000
_cell.length_b   1.000
_cell.length_c   1.000
_cell.angle_alpha   90.00
_cell.angle_beta   90.00
_cell.angle_gamma   90.00
#
_symmetry.space_group_name_H-M   'P 1'
#
loop_
_entity.id
_entity.type
_entity.pdbx_description
1 polymer ?
#
loop_
_entity_poly.entity_id
_entity_poly.type
_entity_poly.pdbx_seq_one_letter_code
_entity_poly.pdbx_strand_id
1 'polypeptide(L)'
;IEYIGLKTTRIRSLSGEQIICGNTNLLQQIIHNYKRMNERRVVFFLAISFRTPVAKARQIPGLIKEIIESIDQTRFDRAHLFKFDDYSMRFEVVYYVLSSDYNIYMDIQQNVNFTLLEELDKREIRFAMPVRSIEFLDDIPLPDRENGEKIHGASSEASAKF
;
A
#
# COMPACT_ATOMS: atom_id res chain seq x y z
N ILE A 1 25.54 -16.83 -5.56
CA ILE A 1 26.21 -18.14 -5.75
C ILE A 1 27.56 -18.05 -5.08
N GLU A 2 27.87 -18.98 -4.18
CA GLU A 2 29.15 -19.05 -3.49
C GLU A 2 30.13 -20.01 -4.17
N TYR A 3 29.66 -21.16 -4.60
CA TYR A 3 30.47 -22.19 -5.21
C TYR A 3 29.67 -23.05 -6.17
N ILE A 4 30.25 -23.38 -7.31
CA ILE A 4 29.68 -24.29 -8.30
C ILE A 4 30.55 -25.54 -8.34
N GLY A 5 30.02 -26.66 -7.85
CA GLY A 5 30.67 -27.96 -7.90
C GLY A 5 30.24 -28.78 -9.11
N LEU A 6 30.76 -29.99 -9.23
CA LEU A 6 30.44 -30.90 -10.33
C LEU A 6 28.98 -31.35 -10.34
N LYS A 7 28.40 -31.63 -9.17
CA LYS A 7 27.01 -32.11 -9.02
C LYS A 7 26.09 -31.16 -8.26
N THR A 8 26.66 -30.24 -7.48
CA THR A 8 25.89 -29.35 -6.59
C THR A 8 26.42 -27.92 -6.68
N THR A 9 25.51 -26.96 -6.54
CA THR A 9 25.81 -25.54 -6.41
C THR A 9 25.42 -25.07 -5.00
N ARG A 10 26.28 -24.25 -4.37
CA ARG A 10 26.05 -23.59 -3.08
C ARG A 10 25.64 -22.15 -3.31
N ILE A 11 24.51 -21.78 -2.76
CA ILE A 11 23.89 -20.46 -2.90
C ILE A 11 23.69 -19.91 -1.49
N ARG A 12 24.00 -18.64 -1.27
CA ARG A 12 23.63 -17.94 -0.04
C ARG A 12 22.32 -17.20 -0.26
N SER A 13 21.34 -17.46 0.62
CA SER A 13 20.09 -16.74 0.67
C SER A 13 20.29 -15.31 1.16
N LEU A 14 19.28 -14.43 0.98
CA LEU A 14 19.27 -13.09 1.55
C LEU A 14 19.19 -13.11 3.08
N SER A 15 18.62 -14.15 3.68
CA SER A 15 18.59 -14.37 5.13
C SER A 15 19.92 -14.88 5.70
N GLY A 16 20.90 -15.22 4.83
CA GLY A 16 22.25 -15.61 5.21
C GLY A 16 22.51 -17.11 5.27
N GLU A 17 21.49 -17.97 5.20
CA GLU A 17 21.67 -19.43 5.20
C GLU A 17 22.28 -19.90 3.86
N GLN A 18 23.05 -20.98 3.93
CA GLN A 18 23.60 -21.66 2.75
C GLN A 18 22.62 -22.73 2.25
N ILE A 19 22.23 -22.61 1.00
CA ILE A 19 21.38 -23.56 0.28
C ILE A 19 22.28 -24.38 -0.65
N ILE A 20 22.18 -25.70 -0.55
CA ILE A 20 22.87 -26.63 -1.45
C ILE A 20 21.83 -27.27 -2.36
N CYS A 21 21.95 -27.07 -3.66
CA CYS A 21 21.05 -27.68 -4.64
C CYS A 21 21.81 -28.44 -5.72
N GLY A 22 21.21 -29.50 -6.24
CA GLY A 22 21.76 -30.26 -7.36
C GLY A 22 21.74 -29.44 -8.65
N ASN A 23 22.80 -29.50 -9.43
CA ASN A 23 22.90 -28.77 -10.69
C ASN A 23 21.79 -29.14 -11.67
N THR A 24 21.39 -30.41 -11.71
CA THR A 24 20.25 -30.89 -12.54
C THR A 24 18.96 -30.18 -12.19
N ASN A 25 18.67 -29.99 -10.89
CA ASN A 25 17.46 -29.31 -10.44
C ASN A 25 17.48 -27.82 -10.82
N LEU A 26 18.66 -27.19 -10.75
CA LEU A 26 18.80 -25.78 -11.17
C LEU A 26 18.56 -25.60 -12.68
N LEU A 27 19.08 -26.54 -13.50
CA LEU A 27 18.93 -26.48 -14.96
C LEU A 27 17.52 -26.76 -15.44
N GLN A 28 16.68 -27.39 -14.62
CA GLN A 28 15.28 -27.67 -14.91
C GLN A 28 14.35 -26.51 -14.51
N GLN A 29 14.85 -25.51 -13.79
CA GLN A 29 14.09 -24.37 -13.32
C GLN A 29 14.28 -23.13 -14.21
N ILE A 30 13.26 -22.29 -14.27
CA ILE A 30 13.39 -20.96 -14.87
C ILE A 30 14.22 -20.08 -13.93
N ILE A 31 15.39 -19.65 -14.40
CA ILE A 31 16.28 -18.80 -13.61
C ILE A 31 16.03 -17.33 -13.98
N HIS A 32 15.57 -16.54 -13.04
CA HIS A 32 15.44 -15.09 -13.20
C HIS A 32 16.74 -14.39 -12.77
N ASN A 33 17.44 -13.78 -13.72
CA ASN A 33 18.69 -13.07 -13.46
C ASN A 33 18.42 -11.57 -13.25
N TYR A 34 18.15 -11.17 -12.03
CA TYR A 34 17.91 -9.76 -11.67
C TYR A 34 19.15 -8.87 -11.82
N LYS A 35 20.36 -9.42 -11.81
CA LYS A 35 21.60 -8.64 -12.01
C LYS A 35 21.76 -8.13 -13.45
N ARG A 36 21.14 -8.81 -14.42
CA ARG A 36 21.13 -8.38 -15.84
C ARG A 36 19.91 -7.55 -16.22
N MET A 37 19.10 -7.20 -15.26
CA MET A 37 17.97 -6.34 -15.48
C MET A 37 18.45 -4.89 -15.68
N ASN A 38 18.11 -4.27 -16.80
CA ASN A 38 18.49 -2.88 -17.09
C ASN A 38 17.49 -1.89 -16.49
N GLU A 39 16.23 -2.28 -16.42
CA GLU A 39 15.14 -1.47 -15.88
C GLU A 39 14.15 -2.36 -15.12
N ARG A 40 13.56 -1.82 -14.08
CA ARG A 40 12.57 -2.50 -13.22
C ARG A 40 11.18 -1.95 -13.49
N ARG A 41 10.29 -2.80 -13.97
CA ARG A 41 8.87 -2.47 -14.10
C ARG A 41 8.20 -2.48 -12.72
N VAL A 42 7.59 -1.36 -12.36
CA VAL A 42 6.84 -1.19 -11.11
C VAL A 42 5.36 -1.02 -11.42
N VAL A 43 4.53 -1.74 -10.70
CA VAL A 43 3.08 -1.61 -10.76
C VAL A 43 2.55 -1.40 -9.35
N PHE A 44 1.78 -0.35 -9.16
CA PHE A 44 1.08 -0.13 -7.91
C PHE A 44 -0.35 0.37 -8.15
N PHE A 45 -1.16 0.29 -7.13
CA PHE A 45 -2.55 0.70 -7.18
C PHE A 45 -2.82 1.82 -6.18
N LEU A 46 -3.56 2.82 -6.65
CA LEU A 46 -4.01 3.94 -5.85
C LEU A 46 -5.52 3.83 -5.67
N ALA A 47 -5.98 3.79 -4.42
CA ALA A 47 -7.39 3.69 -4.07
C ALA A 47 -7.92 5.05 -3.62
N ILE A 48 -8.75 5.68 -4.44
CA ILE A 48 -9.31 7.01 -4.21
C ILE A 48 -10.79 6.91 -3.80
N SER A 49 -11.18 7.73 -2.83
CA SER A 49 -12.55 7.77 -2.32
C SER A 49 -13.56 8.19 -3.38
N PHE A 50 -14.74 7.54 -3.41
CA PHE A 50 -15.89 7.95 -4.24
C PHE A 50 -16.42 9.36 -3.93
N ARG A 51 -16.04 9.93 -2.78
CA ARG A 51 -16.38 11.33 -2.44
C ARG A 51 -15.59 12.34 -3.26
N THR A 52 -14.55 11.90 -3.99
CA THR A 52 -13.77 12.75 -4.89
C THR A 52 -14.61 13.10 -6.12
N PRO A 53 -14.81 14.39 -6.44
CA PRO A 53 -15.54 14.81 -7.64
C PRO A 53 -14.90 14.24 -8.91
N VAL A 54 -15.73 13.85 -9.88
CA VAL A 54 -15.26 13.26 -11.15
C VAL A 54 -14.26 14.16 -11.88
N ALA A 55 -14.45 15.50 -11.81
CA ALA A 55 -13.53 16.44 -12.41
C ALA A 55 -12.12 16.35 -11.82
N LYS A 56 -11.99 16.18 -10.49
CA LYS A 56 -10.71 15.93 -9.81
C LYS A 56 -10.16 14.54 -10.15
N ALA A 57 -11.01 13.52 -10.16
CA ALA A 57 -10.61 12.16 -10.48
C ALA A 57 -10.00 12.03 -11.89
N ARG A 58 -10.52 12.79 -12.88
CA ARG A 58 -9.98 12.86 -14.24
C ARG A 58 -8.57 13.44 -14.32
N GLN A 59 -8.15 14.24 -13.34
CA GLN A 59 -6.82 14.87 -13.31
C GLN A 59 -5.75 13.92 -12.72
N ILE A 60 -6.15 12.89 -11.97
CA ILE A 60 -5.23 11.99 -11.27
C ILE A 60 -4.21 11.34 -12.21
N PRO A 61 -4.57 10.77 -13.38
CA PRO A 61 -3.58 10.16 -14.26
C PRO A 61 -2.52 11.15 -14.77
N GLY A 62 -2.92 12.38 -15.10
CA GLY A 62 -2.00 13.45 -15.51
C GLY A 62 -1.05 13.85 -14.39
N LEU A 63 -1.59 14.03 -13.17
CA LEU A 63 -0.81 14.34 -11.99
C LEU A 63 0.25 13.26 -11.70
N ILE A 64 -0.14 11.98 -11.74
CA ILE A 64 0.78 10.86 -11.54
C ILE A 64 1.90 10.86 -12.59
N LYS A 65 1.54 11.15 -13.84
CA LYS A 65 2.52 11.26 -14.92
C LYS A 65 3.54 12.37 -14.63
N GLU A 66 3.09 13.57 -14.28
CA GLU A 66 3.96 14.71 -13.94
C GLU A 66 4.90 14.36 -12.77
N ILE A 67 4.40 13.71 -11.72
CA ILE A 67 5.20 13.33 -10.57
C ILE A 67 6.28 12.32 -10.97
N ILE A 68 5.93 11.26 -11.71
CA ILE A 68 6.90 10.24 -12.10
C ILE A 68 7.95 10.82 -13.04
N GLU A 69 7.55 11.65 -14.02
CA GLU A 69 8.47 12.28 -14.96
C GLU A 69 9.38 13.33 -14.32
N SER A 70 9.03 13.87 -13.15
CA SER A 70 9.87 14.80 -12.39
C SER A 70 11.01 14.12 -11.61
N ILE A 71 10.98 12.80 -11.46
CA ILE A 71 11.96 12.05 -10.69
C ILE A 71 12.99 11.44 -11.64
N ASP A 72 14.26 11.66 -11.34
CA ASP A 72 15.36 11.10 -12.14
C ASP A 72 15.34 9.56 -12.15
N GLN A 73 15.84 8.99 -13.23
CA GLN A 73 15.92 7.54 -13.44
C GLN A 73 14.55 6.83 -13.44
N THR A 74 13.49 7.55 -13.78
CA THR A 74 12.17 6.97 -13.99
C THR A 74 11.70 7.15 -15.44
N ARG A 75 10.81 6.28 -15.86
CA ARG A 75 10.09 6.40 -17.12
C ARG A 75 8.63 6.01 -16.89
N PHE A 76 7.75 6.97 -17.09
CA PHE A 76 6.30 6.73 -17.01
C PHE A 76 5.84 5.81 -18.16
N ASP A 77 4.94 4.86 -17.87
CA ASP A 77 4.27 4.01 -18.85
C ASP A 77 2.78 4.41 -18.95
N ARG A 78 2.01 4.19 -17.89
CA ARG A 78 0.60 4.51 -17.86
C ARG A 78 0.05 4.70 -16.45
N ALA A 79 -1.05 5.47 -16.36
CA ALA A 79 -1.91 5.55 -15.20
C ALA A 79 -3.36 5.61 -15.66
N HIS A 80 -4.21 4.69 -15.20
CA HIS A 80 -5.60 4.61 -15.62
C HIS A 80 -6.52 4.27 -14.44
N LEU A 81 -7.75 4.76 -14.50
CA LEU A 81 -8.80 4.23 -13.65
C LEU A 81 -9.07 2.78 -14.08
N PHE A 82 -8.60 1.83 -13.27
CA PHE A 82 -8.60 0.41 -13.61
C PHE A 82 -9.94 -0.25 -13.33
N LYS A 83 -10.52 0.03 -12.16
CA LYS A 83 -11.82 -0.51 -11.75
C LYS A 83 -12.42 0.25 -10.57
N PHE A 84 -13.68 -0.04 -10.30
CA PHE A 84 -14.37 0.33 -9.08
C PHE A 84 -14.35 -0.86 -8.11
N ASP A 85 -13.84 -0.62 -6.90
CA ASP A 85 -13.92 -1.56 -5.78
C ASP A 85 -15.11 -1.16 -4.89
N ASP A 86 -15.42 -1.94 -3.85
CA ASP A 86 -16.56 -1.72 -2.96
C ASP A 86 -16.59 -0.31 -2.34
N TYR A 87 -15.41 0.27 -2.08
CA TYR A 87 -15.29 1.57 -1.40
C TYR A 87 -14.39 2.57 -2.14
N SER A 88 -13.87 2.22 -3.32
CA SER A 88 -12.86 3.04 -3.98
C SER A 88 -12.91 3.00 -5.51
N MET A 89 -12.46 4.10 -6.10
CA MET A 89 -11.97 4.16 -7.45
C MET A 89 -10.50 3.72 -7.44
N ARG A 90 -10.17 2.60 -8.10
CA ARG A 90 -8.81 2.07 -8.15
C ARG A 90 -8.12 2.49 -9.45
N PHE A 91 -7.02 3.19 -9.30
CA PHE A 91 -6.13 3.54 -10.40
C PHE A 91 -4.95 2.58 -10.43
N GLU A 92 -4.65 2.03 -11.62
CA GLU A 92 -3.41 1.29 -11.87
C GLU A 92 -2.37 2.27 -12.39
N VAL A 93 -1.17 2.20 -11.81
CA VAL A 93 -0.02 2.99 -12.21
C VAL A 93 1.12 2.06 -12.57
N VAL A 94 1.72 2.30 -13.73
CA VAL A 94 2.86 1.52 -14.20
C VAL A 94 3.97 2.49 -14.62
N TYR A 95 5.16 2.25 -14.12
CA TYR A 95 6.36 2.99 -14.50
C TYR A 95 7.60 2.08 -14.44
N TYR A 96 8.70 2.57 -14.98
CA TYR A 96 9.97 1.87 -14.97
C TYR A 96 10.99 2.68 -14.20
N VAL A 97 11.76 1.98 -13.36
CA VAL A 97 12.98 2.51 -12.73
C VAL A 97 14.17 2.04 -13.58
N LEU A 98 14.96 2.99 -14.05
CA LEU A 98 16.09 2.75 -14.97
C LEU A 98 17.35 2.33 -14.19
N SER A 99 17.18 1.40 -13.26
CA SER A 99 18.25 0.85 -12.44
C SER A 99 17.97 -0.60 -12.07
N SER A 100 19.04 -1.39 -11.96
CA SER A 100 19.00 -2.74 -11.40
C SER A 100 19.14 -2.75 -9.88
N ASP A 101 19.60 -1.65 -9.27
CA ASP A 101 19.81 -1.54 -7.83
C ASP A 101 18.47 -1.46 -7.10
N TYR A 102 18.35 -2.33 -6.08
CA TYR A 102 17.12 -2.40 -5.28
C TYR A 102 16.95 -1.19 -4.37
N ASN A 103 18.05 -0.65 -3.82
CA ASN A 103 17.97 0.51 -2.94
C ASN A 103 17.53 1.76 -3.71
N ILE A 104 18.09 1.98 -4.89
CA ILE A 104 17.66 3.07 -5.79
C ILE A 104 16.18 2.94 -6.12
N TYR A 105 15.70 1.73 -6.40
CA TYR A 105 14.26 1.50 -6.62
C TYR A 105 13.44 1.89 -5.39
N MET A 106 13.86 1.49 -4.18
CA MET A 106 13.12 1.79 -2.95
C MET A 106 13.10 3.28 -2.64
N ASP A 107 14.20 3.98 -2.85
CA ASP A 107 14.29 5.44 -2.67
C ASP A 107 13.37 6.18 -3.64
N ILE A 108 13.37 5.78 -4.90
CA ILE A 108 12.46 6.32 -5.92
C ILE A 108 11.00 6.04 -5.55
N GLN A 109 10.68 4.81 -5.16
CA GLN A 109 9.32 4.43 -4.76
C GLN A 109 8.83 5.25 -3.56
N GLN A 110 9.69 5.46 -2.58
CA GLN A 110 9.39 6.31 -1.43
C GLN A 110 9.13 7.75 -1.84
N ASN A 111 9.99 8.32 -2.70
CA ASN A 111 9.82 9.68 -3.21
C ASN A 111 8.52 9.85 -3.99
N VAL A 112 8.19 8.90 -4.89
CA VAL A 112 6.91 8.87 -5.61
C VAL A 112 5.74 8.88 -4.62
N ASN A 113 5.79 8.05 -3.58
CA ASN A 113 4.71 7.92 -2.60
C ASN A 113 4.50 9.21 -1.80
N PHE A 114 5.58 9.85 -1.33
CA PHE A 114 5.48 11.11 -0.59
C PHE A 114 4.97 12.24 -1.47
N THR A 115 5.50 12.40 -2.68
CA THR A 115 5.06 13.42 -3.60
C THR A 115 3.59 13.23 -3.98
N LEU A 116 3.16 11.99 -4.21
CA LEU A 116 1.75 11.67 -4.44
C LEU A 116 0.87 12.07 -3.26
N LEU A 117 1.29 11.75 -2.04
CA LEU A 117 0.55 12.08 -0.82
C LEU A 117 0.36 13.60 -0.69
N GLU A 118 1.44 14.37 -0.86
CA GLU A 118 1.42 15.83 -0.80
C GLU A 118 0.54 16.45 -1.88
N GLU A 119 0.66 15.99 -3.12
CA GLU A 119 -0.08 16.54 -4.25
C GLU A 119 -1.58 16.21 -4.22
N LEU A 120 -1.93 15.03 -3.71
CA LEU A 120 -3.33 14.65 -3.49
C LEU A 120 -3.95 15.48 -2.35
N ASP A 121 -3.21 15.69 -1.26
CA ASP A 121 -3.67 16.50 -0.13
C ASP A 121 -3.90 17.95 -0.53
N LYS A 122 -2.96 18.58 -1.25
CA LYS A 122 -3.11 19.96 -1.81
C LYS A 122 -4.37 20.11 -2.67
N ARG A 123 -4.80 19.04 -3.34
CA ARG A 123 -6.00 19.03 -4.18
C ARG A 123 -7.25 18.56 -3.47
N GLU A 124 -7.16 18.28 -2.15
CA GLU A 124 -8.25 17.71 -1.33
C GLU A 124 -8.79 16.38 -1.91
N ILE A 125 -7.93 15.58 -2.51
CA ILE A 125 -8.24 14.24 -3.00
C ILE A 125 -7.89 13.25 -1.90
N ARG A 126 -8.90 12.54 -1.41
CA ARG A 126 -8.73 11.62 -0.27
C ARG A 126 -8.59 10.18 -0.72
N PHE A 127 -7.71 9.47 -0.04
CA PHE A 127 -7.65 8.01 -0.15
C PHE A 127 -8.96 7.38 0.31
N ALA A 128 -9.28 6.24 -0.25
CA ALA A 128 -10.44 5.47 0.15
C ALA A 128 -10.24 4.88 1.54
N MET A 129 -11.28 4.97 2.35
CA MET A 129 -11.38 4.30 3.65
C MET A 129 -12.64 3.43 3.64
N PRO A 130 -12.63 2.26 4.29
CA PRO A 130 -13.84 1.48 4.48
C PRO A 130 -14.84 2.31 5.30
N VAL A 131 -15.99 2.62 4.71
CA VAL A 131 -17.06 3.39 5.37
C VAL A 131 -18.24 2.45 5.56
N ARG A 132 -18.79 2.42 6.76
CA ARG A 132 -20.07 1.78 7.06
C ARG A 132 -21.12 2.86 7.31
N SER A 133 -22.21 2.84 6.56
CA SER A 133 -23.40 3.63 6.87
C SER A 133 -24.27 2.83 7.82
N ILE A 134 -24.68 3.46 8.91
CA ILE A 134 -25.68 2.92 9.84
C ILE A 134 -26.92 3.77 9.66
N GLU A 135 -27.97 3.17 9.13
CA GLU A 135 -29.29 3.80 9.07
C GLU A 135 -30.05 3.41 10.34
N PHE A 136 -30.44 4.40 11.12
CA PHE A 136 -31.37 4.21 12.21
C PHE A 136 -32.75 4.32 11.61
N LEU A 137 -33.54 3.24 11.65
CA LEU A 137 -34.94 3.28 11.32
C LEU A 137 -35.63 3.98 12.49
N ASP A 138 -36.36 5.04 12.19
CA ASP A 138 -37.08 5.89 13.20
C ASP A 138 -38.14 5.14 14.02
N ASP A 139 -38.41 3.87 13.68
CA ASP A 139 -39.43 3.03 14.33
C ASP A 139 -38.93 2.11 15.45
N ILE A 140 -37.69 2.29 15.94
CA ILE A 140 -37.31 1.63 17.19
C ILE A 140 -37.80 2.53 18.34
N PRO A 141 -38.90 2.19 19.03
CA PRO A 141 -39.33 2.97 20.20
C PRO A 141 -38.19 2.91 21.21
N LEU A 142 -37.62 4.08 21.49
CA LEU A 142 -36.67 4.20 22.59
C LEU A 142 -37.43 3.75 23.85
N PRO A 143 -36.88 2.84 24.68
CA PRO A 143 -37.50 2.48 25.93
C PRO A 143 -37.73 3.76 26.74
N ASP A 144 -39.01 4.00 27.11
CA ASP A 144 -39.38 5.15 27.88
C ASP A 144 -38.46 5.29 29.09
N ARG A 145 -37.77 6.40 29.17
CA ARG A 145 -36.98 6.80 30.34
C ARG A 145 -37.90 7.29 31.47
N GLU A 146 -39.03 6.61 31.69
CA GLU A 146 -39.83 6.76 32.86
C GLU A 146 -39.53 5.63 33.84
N ASN A 147 -38.49 5.85 34.60
CA ASN A 147 -38.40 5.58 36.05
C ASN A 147 -36.97 5.87 36.48
N GLY A 148 -36.73 7.15 36.71
CA GLY A 148 -35.53 7.59 37.40
C GLY A 148 -35.54 7.13 38.83
N GLU A 149 -35.14 5.90 39.10
CA GLU A 149 -34.66 5.56 40.42
C GLU A 149 -33.35 6.28 40.66
N LYS A 150 -33.43 7.32 41.48
CA LYS A 150 -32.31 8.00 42.09
C LYS A 150 -31.53 6.97 42.90
N ILE A 151 -30.43 6.47 42.35
CA ILE A 151 -29.43 5.81 43.15
C ILE A 151 -28.74 6.92 43.96
N HIS A 152 -29.26 7.13 45.18
CA HIS A 152 -28.61 7.95 46.20
C HIS A 152 -27.23 7.38 46.48
N GLY A 153 -26.28 8.29 46.54
CA GLY A 153 -24.88 8.02 46.84
C GLY A 153 -24.66 7.27 48.14
N ALA A 154 -23.70 6.42 48.09
CA ALA A 154 -22.92 6.04 49.25
C ALA A 154 -21.50 6.56 49.02
N SER A 155 -21.32 7.77 49.48
CA SER A 155 -19.99 8.33 49.66
C SER A 155 -19.38 7.78 50.95
N SER A 156 -18.06 7.59 50.84
CA SER A 156 -17.08 7.70 51.93
C SER A 156 -17.04 6.67 53.02
N GLU A 157 -15.87 6.25 53.23
CA GLU A 157 -15.16 5.85 54.42
C GLU A 157 -14.59 4.42 54.37
N ALA A 158 -13.34 4.33 53.98
CA ALA A 158 -12.36 3.47 54.67
C ALA A 158 -10.97 3.95 54.32
N SER A 159 -10.59 4.97 55.07
CA SER A 159 -9.17 5.31 55.28
C SER A 159 -8.52 4.30 56.24
N ALA A 160 -7.26 3.98 55.96
CA ALA A 160 -6.23 3.51 56.88
C ALA A 160 -6.25 2.07 57.38
N LYS A 161 -5.11 1.48 57.12
CA LYS A 161 -4.24 0.53 57.82
C LYS A 161 -4.02 -0.80 57.10
N PHE A 162 -2.93 -0.97 56.53
CA PHE A 162 -1.62 -1.56 56.91
C PHE A 162 -0.67 -1.43 55.70
#